data_b1482d49a1cf5825bb17bd41d4845a0c
#
_entry.id   b1482d49a1cf5825bb17bd41d4845a0c
#
_cell.length_a   1.000
_cell.length_b   1.000
_cell.length_c   1.000
_cell.angle_alpha   90.00
_cell.angle_beta   90.00
_cell.angle_gamma   90.00
#
_symmetry.space_group_name_H-M   'P 1'
#
loop_
_entity.id
_entity.type
_entity.pdbx_description
1 polymer ?
#
loop_
_entity_poly.entity_id
_entity_poly.type
_entity_poly.pdbx_seq_one_letter_code
_entity_poly.pdbx_strand_id
1 'polypeptide(L)'
;MKEQERVKATKNVFNALKPGGIYICFENIIPDDEKVKDFELKRWGRYQIRHGKTELEAKEHNARCGVNYYPITVDMHKDILRKAGFKNIHVFWYSYMQMGIYAIK
;
A
#
# COMPACT_ATOMS: atom_id res chain seq x y z
N MET A 1 5.57 9.62 4.18
CA MET A 1 6.69 9.07 4.98
C MET A 1 7.79 8.59 4.05
N LYS A 2 9.01 9.00 4.29
CA LYS A 2 10.17 8.60 3.48
C LYS A 2 10.50 7.13 3.70
N GLU A 3 11.17 6.49 2.72
CA GLU A 3 11.52 5.08 2.79
C GLU A 3 12.30 4.73 4.07
N GLN A 4 13.28 5.55 4.43
CA GLN A 4 14.09 5.31 5.64
C GLN A 4 13.24 5.29 6.92
N GLU A 5 12.24 6.18 7.00
CA GLU A 5 11.32 6.23 8.13
C GLU A 5 10.41 5.00 8.16
N ARG A 6 9.95 4.54 6.99
CA ARG A 6 9.15 3.33 6.86
C ARG A 6 9.94 2.10 7.28
N VAL A 7 11.19 1.98 6.85
CA VAL A 7 12.08 0.88 7.24
C VAL A 7 12.30 0.87 8.75
N LYS A 8 12.56 2.04 9.34
CA LYS A 8 12.76 2.17 10.79
C LYS A 8 11.52 1.75 11.57
N ALA A 9 10.35 2.23 11.18
CA ALA A 9 9.09 1.87 11.83
C ALA A 9 8.81 0.36 11.72
N THR A 10 9.02 -0.21 10.53
CA THR A 10 8.82 -1.64 10.29
C THR A 10 9.82 -2.48 11.06
N LYS A 11 11.06 -2.02 11.18
CA LYS A 11 12.09 -2.69 11.98
C LYS A 11 11.72 -2.72 13.47
N ASN A 12 11.11 -1.65 13.97
CA ASN A 12 10.60 -1.62 15.34
C ASN A 12 9.50 -2.67 15.55
N VAL A 13 8.62 -2.84 14.57
CA VAL A 13 7.59 -3.90 14.61
C VAL A 13 8.26 -5.28 14.60
N PHE A 14 9.22 -5.50 13.71
CA PHE A 14 9.96 -6.76 13.63
C PHE A 14 10.61 -7.11 14.97
N ASN A 15 11.28 -6.15 15.60
CA ASN A 15 11.96 -6.36 16.88
C ASN A 15 10.97 -6.65 18.02
N ALA A 16 9.77 -6.09 17.97
CA ALA A 16 8.74 -6.29 18.99
C ALA A 16 8.04 -7.66 18.86
N LEU A 17 8.10 -8.29 17.68
CA LEU A 17 7.48 -9.59 17.45
C LEU A 17 8.33 -10.72 18.01
N LYS A 18 7.67 -11.75 18.53
CA LYS A 18 8.31 -13.03 18.87
C LYS A 18 8.60 -13.81 17.60
N PRO A 19 9.59 -14.74 17.60
CA PRO A 19 9.79 -15.66 16.47
C PRO A 19 8.49 -16.37 16.11
N GLY A 20 8.15 -16.40 14.83
CA GLY A 20 6.87 -16.93 14.32
C GLY A 20 5.71 -15.94 14.39
N GLY A 21 5.92 -14.76 14.95
CA GLY A 21 4.91 -13.70 14.97
C GLY A 21 4.58 -13.18 13.57
N ILE A 22 3.35 -12.72 13.38
CA ILE A 22 2.84 -12.26 12.09
C ILE A 22 2.54 -10.77 12.15
N TYR A 23 3.02 -10.04 11.14
CA TYR A 23 2.70 -8.65 10.91
C TYR A 23 1.78 -8.56 9.71
N ILE A 24 0.58 -8.03 9.91
CA ILE A 24 -0.42 -7.86 8.86
C ILE A 24 -0.65 -6.37 8.66
N CYS A 25 -0.61 -5.90 7.42
CA CYS A 25 -0.93 -4.52 7.11
C CYS A 25 -1.73 -4.40 5.81
N PHE A 26 -2.53 -3.35 5.77
CA PHE A 26 -3.30 -2.94 4.60
C PHE A 26 -2.77 -1.60 4.15
N GLU A 27 -2.34 -1.52 2.90
CA GLU A 27 -1.65 -0.35 2.38
C GLU A 27 -2.22 0.11 1.06
N ASN A 28 -2.17 1.41 0.83
CA ASN A 28 -2.40 1.97 -0.48
C ASN A 28 -1.17 1.73 -1.34
N ILE A 29 -1.38 1.31 -2.58
CA ILE A 29 -0.31 1.01 -3.53
C ILE A 29 -0.52 1.76 -4.84
N ILE A 30 0.56 1.91 -5.59
CA ILE A 30 0.52 2.39 -6.98
C ILE A 30 1.16 1.35 -7.88
N PRO A 31 0.69 1.20 -9.14
CA PRO A 31 1.39 0.39 -10.12
C PRO A 31 2.74 1.02 -10.49
N ASP A 32 3.68 0.19 -10.95
CA ASP A 32 5.00 0.64 -11.41
C ASP A 32 4.93 1.46 -12.71
N ASP A 33 3.93 1.18 -13.55
CA ASP A 33 3.76 1.80 -14.85
C ASP A 33 2.74 2.94 -14.78
N GLU A 34 3.09 4.12 -15.31
CA GLU A 34 2.21 5.30 -15.31
C GLU A 34 0.89 5.07 -16.04
N LYS A 35 0.90 4.29 -17.13
CA LYS A 35 -0.33 3.98 -17.87
C LYS A 35 -1.27 3.12 -17.06
N VAL A 36 -0.72 2.15 -16.34
CA VAL A 36 -1.50 1.28 -15.45
C VAL A 36 -2.01 2.09 -14.26
N LYS A 37 -1.21 3.00 -13.73
CA LYS A 37 -1.61 3.92 -12.67
C LYS A 37 -2.83 4.75 -13.09
N ASP A 38 -2.79 5.37 -14.27
CA ASP A 38 -3.91 6.16 -14.79
C ASP A 38 -5.16 5.31 -14.99
N PHE A 39 -4.98 4.10 -15.52
CA PHE A 39 -6.07 3.14 -15.69
C PHE A 39 -6.72 2.79 -14.35
N GLU A 40 -5.92 2.47 -13.35
CA GLU A 40 -6.40 2.09 -12.02
C GLU A 40 -7.06 3.27 -11.28
N LEU A 41 -6.54 4.48 -11.42
CA LEU A 41 -7.18 5.66 -10.83
C LEU A 41 -8.57 5.91 -11.43
N LYS A 42 -8.72 5.74 -12.73
CA LYS A 42 -10.02 5.86 -13.42
C LYS A 42 -10.97 4.75 -12.96
N ARG A 43 -10.48 3.54 -12.85
CA ARG A 43 -11.24 2.39 -12.37
C ARG A 43 -11.71 2.60 -10.93
N TRP A 44 -10.83 3.09 -10.07
CA TRP A 44 -11.14 3.42 -8.68
C TRP A 44 -12.19 4.52 -8.59
N GLY A 45 -12.06 5.56 -9.43
CA GLY A 45 -13.06 6.63 -9.53
C GLY A 45 -14.45 6.12 -9.90
N ARG A 46 -14.54 5.22 -10.89
CA ARG A 46 -15.80 4.59 -11.27
C ARG A 46 -16.42 3.77 -10.14
N TYR A 47 -15.59 3.05 -9.39
CA TYR A 47 -16.03 2.31 -8.22
C TYR A 47 -16.62 3.24 -7.15
N GLN A 48 -15.95 4.35 -6.86
CA GLN A 48 -16.41 5.32 -5.88
C GLN A 48 -17.77 5.93 -6.27
N ILE A 49 -17.95 6.24 -7.55
CA ILE A 49 -19.21 6.78 -8.09
C ILE A 49 -20.33 5.76 -7.92
N ARG A 50 -20.10 4.49 -8.24
CA ARG A 50 -21.07 3.40 -8.06
C ARG A 50 -21.50 3.22 -6.61
N HIS A 51 -20.64 3.58 -5.65
CA HIS A 51 -20.87 3.42 -4.23
C HIS A 51 -21.26 4.72 -3.54
N GLY A 52 -21.85 5.65 -4.29
CA GLY A 52 -22.51 6.83 -3.75
C GLY A 52 -21.72 8.13 -3.78
N LYS A 53 -20.48 8.12 -4.26
CA LYS A 53 -19.71 9.35 -4.44
C LYS A 53 -20.10 10.03 -5.73
N THR A 54 -20.08 11.38 -5.72
CA THR A 54 -20.23 12.15 -6.94
C THR A 54 -18.97 12.07 -7.78
N GLU A 55 -19.08 12.40 -9.06
CA GLU A 55 -17.94 12.46 -9.97
C GLU A 55 -16.85 13.42 -9.46
N LEU A 56 -17.27 14.56 -8.91
CA LEU A 56 -16.36 15.55 -8.33
C LEU A 56 -15.63 14.99 -7.08
N GLU A 57 -16.36 14.32 -6.20
CA GLU A 57 -15.77 13.71 -4.99
C GLU A 57 -14.73 12.65 -5.34
N ALA A 58 -15.01 11.79 -6.34
CA ALA A 58 -14.07 10.77 -6.81
C ALA A 58 -12.81 11.43 -7.40
N LYS A 59 -12.97 12.49 -8.18
CA LYS A 59 -11.86 13.23 -8.78
C LYS A 59 -10.99 13.90 -7.71
N GLU A 60 -11.61 14.50 -6.71
CA GLU A 60 -10.90 15.13 -5.58
C GLU A 60 -10.13 14.09 -4.77
N HIS A 61 -10.72 12.92 -4.52
CA HIS A 61 -10.05 11.84 -3.82
C HIS A 61 -8.80 11.37 -4.58
N ASN A 62 -8.91 11.16 -5.89
CA ASN A 62 -7.79 10.73 -6.72
C ASN A 62 -6.69 11.79 -6.80
N ALA A 63 -7.05 13.07 -6.74
CA ALA A 63 -6.09 14.17 -6.77
C ALA A 63 -5.22 14.26 -5.50
N ARG A 64 -5.60 13.61 -4.41
CA ARG A 64 -4.82 13.58 -3.17
C ARG A 64 -3.58 12.68 -3.26
N CYS A 65 -3.53 11.80 -4.25
CA CYS A 65 -2.37 10.93 -4.46
C CYS A 65 -1.12 11.78 -4.73
N GLY A 66 -0.08 11.60 -3.90
CA GLY A 66 1.14 12.40 -3.97
C GLY A 66 1.06 13.75 -3.28
N VAL A 67 -0.11 14.15 -2.76
CA VAL A 67 -0.32 15.39 -2.01
C VAL A 67 -0.62 15.09 -0.54
N ASN A 68 -1.68 14.35 -0.27
CA ASN A 68 -2.10 14.01 1.10
C ASN A 68 -1.64 12.62 1.53
N TYR A 69 -1.32 11.74 0.60
CA TYR A 69 -0.76 10.43 0.88
C TYR A 69 0.20 10.03 -0.25
N TYR A 70 1.18 9.21 0.11
CA TYR A 70 2.27 8.82 -0.78
C TYR A 70 2.33 7.30 -0.90
N PRO A 71 1.44 6.70 -1.72
CA PRO A 71 1.48 5.26 -1.91
C PRO A 71 2.74 4.85 -2.68
N ILE A 72 3.23 3.67 -2.39
CA ILE A 72 4.37 3.07 -3.07
C ILE A 72 3.96 1.76 -3.72
N THR A 73 4.82 1.19 -4.56
CA THR A 73 4.53 -0.06 -5.26
C THR A 73 4.54 -1.25 -4.31
N VAL A 74 3.95 -2.37 -4.75
CA VAL A 74 3.99 -3.63 -4.00
C VAL A 74 5.42 -4.07 -3.75
N ASP A 75 6.28 -3.97 -4.78
CA ASP A 75 7.69 -4.36 -4.66
C ASP A 75 8.45 -3.51 -3.65
N MET A 76 8.16 -2.22 -3.59
CA MET A 76 8.74 -1.32 -2.59
C MET A 76 8.30 -1.67 -1.18
N HIS A 77 7.02 -2.03 -0.97
CA HIS A 77 6.53 -2.53 0.32
C HIS A 77 7.25 -3.81 0.74
N LYS A 78 7.40 -4.76 -0.17
CA LYS A 78 8.13 -6.00 0.08
C LYS A 78 9.58 -5.73 0.45
N ASP A 79 10.22 -4.80 -0.25
CA ASP A 79 11.61 -4.43 -0.01
C ASP A 79 11.79 -3.83 1.39
N ILE A 80 10.88 -2.96 1.81
CA ILE A 80 10.88 -2.39 3.16
C ILE A 80 10.78 -3.48 4.22
N LEU A 81 9.90 -4.45 4.03
CA LEU A 81 9.75 -5.59 4.95
C LEU A 81 11.01 -6.44 5.01
N ARG A 82 11.65 -6.70 3.86
CA ARG A 82 12.93 -7.44 3.83
C ARG A 82 14.04 -6.68 4.55
N LYS A 83 14.16 -5.38 4.32
CA LYS A 83 15.16 -4.54 4.99
C LYS A 83 14.96 -4.49 6.50
N ALA A 84 13.71 -4.62 6.96
CA ALA A 84 13.39 -4.69 8.37
C ALA A 84 13.72 -6.03 9.02
N GLY A 85 13.94 -7.09 8.23
CA GLY A 85 14.32 -8.41 8.70
C GLY A 85 13.37 -9.55 8.36
N PHE A 86 12.19 -9.26 7.83
CA PHE A 86 11.22 -10.31 7.45
C PHE A 86 11.70 -11.08 6.22
N LYS A 87 11.53 -12.40 6.24
CA LYS A 87 11.90 -13.28 5.13
C LYS A 87 10.69 -13.88 4.43
N ASN A 88 9.60 -14.14 5.17
CA ASN A 88 8.38 -14.72 4.63
C ASN A 88 7.35 -13.62 4.46
N ILE A 89 7.15 -13.19 3.22
CA ILE A 89 6.32 -12.03 2.88
C ILE A 89 5.34 -12.44 1.79
N HIS A 90 4.03 -12.27 2.03
CA HIS A 90 2.98 -12.67 1.11
C HIS A 90 1.89 -11.62 1.01
N VAL A 91 1.51 -11.29 -0.21
CA VAL A 91 0.30 -10.52 -0.48
C VAL A 91 -0.86 -11.49 -0.53
N PHE A 92 -1.91 -11.24 0.24
CA PHE A 92 -3.07 -12.13 0.32
C PHE A 92 -4.35 -11.49 -0.20
N TRP A 93 -4.34 -10.20 -0.48
CA TRP A 93 -5.54 -9.48 -0.89
C TRP A 93 -5.18 -8.25 -1.71
N TYR A 94 -5.98 -8.01 -2.77
CA TYR A 94 -5.93 -6.81 -3.59
C TYR A 94 -7.33 -6.26 -3.78
N SER A 95 -7.46 -4.94 -3.74
CA SER A 95 -8.69 -4.24 -4.14
C SER A 95 -8.32 -2.87 -4.70
N TYR A 96 -8.47 -2.71 -6.00
CA TYR A 96 -8.09 -1.48 -6.70
C TYR A 96 -6.63 -1.09 -6.40
N MET A 97 -6.43 0.04 -5.73
CA MET A 97 -5.10 0.53 -5.35
C MET A 97 -4.80 0.30 -3.87
N GLN A 98 -5.26 -0.85 -3.36
CA GLN A 98 -5.00 -1.28 -1.99
C GLN A 98 -4.55 -2.73 -1.99
N MET A 99 -3.78 -3.10 -1.00
CA MET A 99 -3.39 -4.50 -0.78
C MET A 99 -3.38 -4.84 0.69
N GLY A 100 -3.62 -6.12 0.98
CA GLY A 100 -3.30 -6.71 2.27
C GLY A 100 -2.04 -7.56 2.13
N ILE A 101 -1.09 -7.36 3.01
CA ILE A 101 0.19 -8.08 3.02
C ILE A 101 0.49 -8.56 4.42
N TYR A 102 1.05 -9.75 4.53
CA TYR A 102 1.55 -10.22 5.82
C TYR A 102 2.99 -10.68 5.71
N ALA A 103 3.68 -10.59 6.83
CA ALA A 103 5.06 -11.03 6.95
C ALA A 103 5.22 -11.83 8.26
N ILE A 104 5.99 -12.89 8.20
CA ILE A 104 6.23 -13.78 9.35
C ILE A 104 7.68 -13.61 9.80
N LYS A 105 7.86 -13.38 11.09
CA LYS A 105 9.19 -13.30 11.69
C LYS A 105 9.87 -14.66 11.81
#